data_79d45a3303d66a690b96f50356c09cd7
#
_entry.id   79d45a3303d66a690b96f50356c09cd7
#
_cell.length_a   1.000
_cell.length_b   1.000
_cell.length_c   1.000
_cell.angle_alpha   90.00
_cell.angle_beta   90.00
_cell.angle_gamma   90.00
#
_symmetry.space_group_name_H-M   'P 1'
#
loop_
_entity.id
_entity.type
_entity.pdbx_description
1 polymer ?
#
loop_
_entity_poly.entity_id
_entity_poly.type
_entity_poly.pdbx_seq_one_letter_code
_entity_poly.pdbx_strand_id
1 'polypeptide(L)'
;GSIGHPELCPRPCVSFTNGLCQAGSQCDFCHLPHPKRDAHLDKQNRDLLKALPYKQRIRIALPILRKKALQLDSSPETSRFLDAICVTGPGGSQEPSFMSPTDPALPISRKNEHILTSALQCLSLRSLIVSLNRAPAGERQHNAIDDLLQHLRGRAA
;
A
#
# COMPACT_ATOMS: atom_id res chain seq x y z
N GLY A 1 -12.89 -1.67 13.50
CA GLY A 1 -11.64 -0.92 13.37
C GLY A 1 -10.37 -1.72 13.55
N SER A 2 -10.37 -2.83 14.34
CA SER A 2 -9.13 -3.57 14.67
C SER A 2 -8.83 -4.76 13.75
N ILE A 3 -9.65 -4.98 12.73
CA ILE A 3 -9.47 -6.11 11.78
C ILE A 3 -8.10 -6.05 11.12
N GLY A 4 -7.38 -7.18 11.17
CA GLY A 4 -6.05 -7.32 10.58
C GLY A 4 -4.95 -6.53 11.29
N HIS A 5 -5.13 -6.20 12.58
CA HIS A 5 -4.08 -5.58 13.39
C HIS A 5 -2.81 -6.45 13.42
N PRO A 6 -1.61 -5.85 13.35
CA PRO A 6 -1.30 -4.42 13.16
C PRO A 6 -1.20 -3.97 11.69
N GLU A 7 -1.10 -4.90 10.74
CA GLU A 7 -0.72 -4.60 9.35
C GLU A 7 -1.86 -3.99 8.50
N LEU A 8 -3.13 -4.35 8.78
CA LEU A 8 -4.29 -3.95 7.97
C LEU A 8 -5.25 -3.01 8.70
N CYS A 9 -5.12 -2.81 10.01
CA CYS A 9 -5.99 -1.92 10.76
C CYS A 9 -5.77 -0.46 10.38
N PRO A 10 -6.77 0.41 10.55
CA PRO A 10 -6.57 1.84 10.50
C PRO A 10 -5.64 2.30 11.62
N ARG A 11 -5.37 3.59 11.66
CA ARG A 11 -4.62 4.19 12.78
C ARG A 11 -5.31 3.93 14.14
N PRO A 12 -4.55 3.98 15.26
CA PRO A 12 -5.10 3.86 16.60
C PRO A 12 -6.22 4.87 16.87
N CYS A 13 -7.19 4.47 17.67
CA CYS A 13 -8.25 5.35 18.14
C CYS A 13 -7.72 6.23 19.29
N VAL A 14 -7.53 7.52 19.03
CA VAL A 14 -7.06 8.48 20.04
C VAL A 14 -8.06 8.60 21.18
N SER A 15 -9.36 8.58 20.88
CA SER A 15 -10.40 8.63 21.92
C SER A 15 -10.37 7.39 22.82
N PHE A 16 -10.05 6.22 22.29
CA PHE A 16 -9.95 5.00 23.07
C PHE A 16 -8.73 5.01 24.02
N THR A 17 -7.59 5.51 23.55
CA THR A 17 -6.39 5.63 24.40
C THR A 17 -6.60 6.59 25.57
N ASN A 18 -7.54 7.56 25.43
CA ASN A 18 -7.93 8.50 26.48
C ASN A 18 -9.16 8.03 27.29
N GLY A 19 -9.67 6.82 27.06
CA GLY A 19 -10.86 6.29 27.73
C GLY A 19 -12.17 6.96 27.31
N LEU A 20 -12.20 7.71 26.21
CA LEU A 20 -13.34 8.54 25.77
C LEU A 20 -14.07 7.99 24.53
N CYS A 21 -13.69 6.82 24.00
CA CYS A 21 -14.35 6.27 22.82
C CYS A 21 -15.70 5.65 23.18
N GLN A 22 -16.77 6.24 22.67
CA GLN A 22 -18.15 5.77 22.89
C GLN A 22 -18.64 4.78 21.81
N ALA A 23 -17.92 4.65 20.69
CA ALA A 23 -18.33 3.83 19.57
C ALA A 23 -18.08 2.31 19.80
N GLY A 24 -17.37 1.93 20.85
CA GLY A 24 -17.10 0.54 21.21
C GLY A 24 -16.60 -0.30 20.01
N SER A 25 -17.26 -1.43 19.74
CA SER A 25 -16.96 -2.32 18.63
C SER A 25 -17.26 -1.71 17.24
N GLN A 26 -18.10 -0.69 17.18
CA GLN A 26 -18.45 0.00 15.94
C GLN A 26 -17.43 1.08 15.54
N CYS A 27 -16.37 1.27 16.30
CA CYS A 27 -15.36 2.26 16.01
C CYS A 27 -14.57 1.90 14.74
N ASP A 28 -14.42 2.86 13.84
CA ASP A 28 -13.63 2.69 12.61
C ASP A 28 -12.12 2.63 12.87
N PHE A 29 -11.67 3.09 14.04
CA PHE A 29 -10.26 3.12 14.44
C PHE A 29 -9.90 1.90 15.30
N CYS A 30 -8.62 1.54 15.33
CA CYS A 30 -8.13 0.40 16.07
C CYS A 30 -8.07 0.67 17.59
N HIS A 31 -8.63 -0.24 18.39
CA HIS A 31 -8.60 -0.21 19.85
C HIS A 31 -7.50 -1.11 20.46
N LEU A 32 -6.77 -1.85 19.65
CA LEU A 32 -5.65 -2.67 20.11
C LEU A 32 -4.40 -1.80 20.32
N PRO A 33 -3.50 -2.19 21.23
CA PRO A 33 -2.30 -1.43 21.51
C PRO A 33 -1.34 -1.44 20.31
N HIS A 34 -0.92 -0.27 19.88
CA HIS A 34 0.11 -0.10 18.87
C HIS A 34 1.46 0.14 19.58
N PRO A 35 2.47 -0.72 19.39
CA PRO A 35 3.72 -0.64 20.13
C PRO A 35 4.55 0.60 19.81
N LYS A 36 4.32 1.20 18.66
CA LYS A 36 4.96 2.44 18.19
C LYS A 36 3.98 3.22 17.31
N ARG A 37 4.24 4.52 17.18
CA ARG A 37 3.57 5.35 16.19
C ARG A 37 3.78 4.72 14.80
N ASP A 38 2.70 4.53 14.05
CA ASP A 38 2.78 4.00 12.69
C ASP A 38 3.81 4.78 11.87
N ALA A 39 4.69 4.05 11.20
CA ALA A 39 5.64 4.67 10.31
C ALA A 39 4.89 5.41 9.20
N HIS A 40 5.28 6.64 8.97
CA HIS A 40 4.76 7.47 7.88
C HIS A 40 5.90 7.88 6.98
N LEU A 41 5.63 7.96 5.68
CA LEU A 41 6.58 8.59 4.78
C LEU A 41 6.75 10.06 5.16
N ASP A 42 7.99 10.51 5.27
CA ASP A 42 8.29 11.93 5.37
C ASP A 42 7.85 12.69 4.10
N LYS A 43 7.92 14.02 4.16
CA LYS A 43 7.49 14.86 3.05
C LYS A 43 8.26 14.55 1.77
N GLN A 44 9.58 14.41 1.88
CA GLN A 44 10.46 14.18 0.72
C GLN A 44 10.12 12.86 0.02
N ASN A 45 9.99 11.76 0.77
CA ASN A 45 9.64 10.45 0.22
C ASN A 45 8.21 10.42 -0.35
N ARG A 46 7.26 11.14 0.28
CA ARG A 46 5.90 11.27 -0.28
C ARG A 46 5.89 12.02 -1.60
N ASP A 47 6.62 13.12 -1.69
CA ASP A 47 6.68 13.94 -2.91
C ASP A 47 7.43 13.18 -4.02
N LEU A 48 8.50 12.47 -3.67
CA LEU A 48 9.20 11.58 -4.59
C LEU A 48 8.28 10.48 -5.12
N LEU A 49 7.55 9.78 -4.24
CA LEU A 49 6.64 8.72 -4.65
C LEU A 49 5.52 9.23 -5.56
N LYS A 50 4.99 10.43 -5.31
CA LYS A 50 3.96 11.05 -6.16
C LYS A 50 4.51 11.46 -7.54
N ALA A 51 5.75 11.92 -7.59
CA ALA A 51 6.39 12.34 -8.85
C ALA A 51 6.71 11.15 -9.77
N LEU A 52 6.79 9.93 -9.24
CA LEU A 52 7.06 8.74 -10.03
C LEU A 52 5.83 8.30 -10.83
N PRO A 53 6.00 7.89 -12.09
CA PRO A 53 4.97 7.21 -12.87
C PRO A 53 4.48 5.95 -12.14
N TYR A 54 3.21 5.57 -12.35
CA TYR A 54 2.59 4.42 -11.68
C TYR A 54 3.44 3.14 -11.83
N LYS A 55 3.88 2.81 -13.05
CA LYS A 55 4.71 1.63 -13.32
C LYS A 55 5.98 1.59 -12.46
N GLN A 56 6.66 2.74 -12.30
CA GLN A 56 7.86 2.81 -11.46
C GLN A 56 7.54 2.69 -9.98
N ARG A 57 6.43 3.31 -9.51
CA ARG A 57 5.95 3.14 -8.13
C ARG A 57 5.70 1.67 -7.81
N ILE A 58 4.98 0.97 -8.71
CA ILE A 58 4.68 -0.46 -8.53
C ILE A 58 5.95 -1.29 -8.59
N ARG A 59 6.86 -1.04 -9.52
CA ARG A 59 8.14 -1.76 -9.62
C ARG A 59 8.90 -1.74 -8.29
N ILE A 60 8.96 -0.59 -7.62
CA ILE A 60 9.68 -0.43 -6.35
C ILE A 60 8.90 -1.07 -5.20
N ALA A 61 7.59 -0.89 -5.16
CA ALA A 61 6.78 -1.28 -4.02
C ALA A 61 6.30 -2.74 -4.06
N LEU A 62 6.17 -3.35 -5.24
CA LEU A 62 5.61 -4.69 -5.42
C LEU A 62 6.35 -5.79 -4.64
N PRO A 63 7.71 -5.85 -4.61
CA PRO A 63 8.42 -6.83 -3.83
C PRO A 63 8.10 -6.73 -2.33
N ILE A 64 7.94 -5.49 -1.82
CA ILE A 64 7.60 -5.22 -0.42
C ILE A 64 6.14 -5.63 -0.15
N LEU A 65 5.24 -5.22 -1.04
CA LEU A 65 3.81 -5.54 -0.99
C LEU A 65 3.60 -7.06 -0.99
N ARG A 66 4.26 -7.77 -1.92
CA ARG A 66 4.21 -9.23 -2.04
C ARG A 66 4.70 -9.90 -0.76
N LYS A 67 5.86 -9.50 -0.24
CA LYS A 67 6.40 -10.06 1.00
C LYS A 67 5.41 -9.90 2.17
N LYS A 68 4.88 -8.69 2.38
CA LYS A 68 3.96 -8.40 3.49
C LYS A 68 2.60 -9.09 3.31
N ALA A 69 2.03 -9.09 2.12
CA ALA A 69 0.74 -9.71 1.85
C ALA A 69 0.81 -11.24 2.05
N LEU A 70 1.84 -11.91 1.53
CA LEU A 70 2.01 -13.36 1.68
C LEU A 70 2.36 -13.79 3.11
N GLN A 71 2.87 -12.89 3.95
CA GLN A 71 3.04 -13.15 5.38
C GLN A 71 1.70 -13.18 6.12
N LEU A 72 0.68 -12.46 5.63
CA LEU A 72 -0.66 -12.42 6.22
C LEU A 72 -1.55 -13.53 5.66
N ASP A 73 -1.50 -13.73 4.37
CA ASP A 73 -2.29 -14.75 3.67
C ASP A 73 -1.50 -15.28 2.46
N SER A 74 -1.07 -16.52 2.54
CA SER A 74 -0.33 -17.23 1.49
C SER A 74 -1.25 -17.95 0.50
N SER A 75 -2.54 -17.62 0.45
CA SER A 75 -3.48 -18.25 -0.46
C SER A 75 -3.16 -17.96 -1.94
N PRO A 76 -3.56 -18.86 -2.86
CA PRO A 76 -3.39 -18.62 -4.29
C PRO A 76 -4.20 -17.41 -4.78
N GLU A 77 -5.27 -17.05 -4.09
CA GLU A 77 -6.07 -15.85 -4.39
C GLU A 77 -5.27 -14.58 -4.13
N THR A 78 -4.59 -14.48 -2.98
CA THR A 78 -3.69 -13.35 -2.68
C THR A 78 -2.60 -13.23 -3.74
N SER A 79 -2.03 -14.34 -4.21
CA SER A 79 -1.05 -14.32 -5.30
C SER A 79 -1.64 -13.78 -6.60
N ARG A 80 -2.88 -14.16 -6.95
CA ARG A 80 -3.58 -13.64 -8.15
C ARG A 80 -3.80 -12.13 -8.09
N PHE A 81 -4.20 -11.58 -6.93
CA PHE A 81 -4.32 -10.14 -6.76
C PHE A 81 -2.98 -9.43 -6.94
N LEU A 82 -1.90 -9.99 -6.40
CA LEU A 82 -0.56 -9.43 -6.56
C LEU A 82 -0.08 -9.46 -8.01
N ASP A 83 -0.42 -10.50 -8.76
CA ASP A 83 -0.10 -10.60 -10.19
C ASP A 83 -0.95 -9.63 -11.01
N ALA A 84 -2.23 -9.45 -10.67
CA ALA A 84 -3.11 -8.47 -11.31
C ALA A 84 -2.58 -7.03 -11.16
N ILE A 85 -1.99 -6.66 -10.02
CA ILE A 85 -1.38 -5.34 -9.81
C ILE A 85 -0.24 -5.07 -10.81
N CYS A 86 0.48 -6.10 -11.25
CA CYS A 86 1.53 -5.96 -12.26
C CYS A 86 0.96 -5.62 -13.65
N VAL A 87 -0.24 -6.12 -13.97
CA VAL A 87 -0.84 -6.06 -15.31
C VAL A 87 -1.71 -4.82 -15.46
N THR A 88 -2.43 -4.41 -14.41
CA THR A 88 -3.36 -3.29 -14.43
C THR A 88 -2.67 -1.96 -14.13
N GLY A 89 -1.88 -1.45 -15.07
CA GLY A 89 -1.51 -0.04 -15.09
C GLY A 89 -2.69 0.83 -15.59
N PRO A 90 -2.77 2.13 -15.24
CA PRO A 90 -3.76 3.04 -15.81
C PRO A 90 -3.54 3.13 -17.32
N GLY A 91 -4.44 2.55 -18.10
CA GLY A 91 -4.34 2.43 -19.56
C GLY A 91 -4.62 1.00 -19.99
N GLY A 92 -5.84 0.51 -19.67
CA GLY A 92 -6.30 -0.83 -20.01
C GLY A 92 -6.10 -1.17 -21.48
N SER A 93 -5.80 -2.42 -21.74
CA SER A 93 -5.69 -3.10 -23.03
C SER A 93 -4.36 -2.86 -23.75
N GLN A 94 -3.34 -3.65 -23.42
CA GLN A 94 -2.48 -4.27 -24.42
C GLN A 94 -1.41 -5.13 -23.74
N GLU A 95 -1.23 -6.31 -24.26
CA GLU A 95 -0.14 -7.29 -24.26
C GLU A 95 1.06 -7.03 -23.32
N PRO A 96 1.63 -8.07 -22.70
CA PRO A 96 2.90 -7.98 -22.00
C PRO A 96 4.02 -7.72 -23.01
N SER A 97 4.10 -6.50 -23.50
CA SER A 97 5.23 -6.06 -24.31
C SER A 97 6.42 -5.91 -23.38
N PHE A 98 7.25 -6.92 -23.39
CA PHE A 98 8.61 -6.95 -22.87
C PHE A 98 9.27 -5.60 -23.14
N MET A 99 9.69 -4.92 -22.07
CA MET A 99 10.26 -3.59 -21.98
C MET A 99 10.95 -3.09 -23.26
N SER A 100 10.32 -2.13 -23.94
CA SER A 100 11.05 -1.28 -24.90
C SER A 100 11.97 -0.32 -24.15
N PRO A 101 13.23 -0.14 -24.58
CA PRO A 101 14.21 0.73 -23.94
C PRO A 101 13.92 2.24 -24.04
N THR A 102 12.77 2.63 -24.59
CA THR A 102 12.43 4.00 -24.98
C THR A 102 11.35 4.66 -24.14
N ASP A 103 11.10 4.19 -22.90
CA ASP A 103 10.18 4.90 -21.99
C ASP A 103 10.93 6.12 -21.38
N PRO A 104 10.57 7.38 -21.71
CA PRO A 104 11.32 8.58 -21.30
C PRO A 104 11.05 8.99 -19.85
N ALA A 105 10.62 8.08 -19.00
CA ALA A 105 10.51 8.34 -17.57
C ALA A 105 11.93 8.48 -17.01
N LEU A 106 12.30 9.68 -16.60
CA LEU A 106 13.57 9.96 -15.94
C LEU A 106 13.87 8.88 -14.91
N PRO A 107 14.97 8.12 -15.07
CA PRO A 107 15.28 7.05 -14.13
C PRO A 107 15.50 7.65 -12.75
N ILE A 108 14.75 7.16 -11.77
CA ILE A 108 15.02 7.52 -10.38
C ILE A 108 16.49 7.19 -10.08
N SER A 109 17.20 8.12 -9.45
CA SER A 109 18.57 7.86 -9.00
C SER A 109 18.60 6.62 -8.09
N ARG A 110 19.60 5.75 -8.26
CA ARG A 110 19.78 4.55 -7.40
C ARG A 110 19.75 4.89 -5.91
N LYS A 111 20.33 6.03 -5.53
CA LYS A 111 20.30 6.53 -4.15
C LYS A 111 18.87 6.81 -3.68
N ASN A 112 18.07 7.50 -4.48
CA ASN A 112 16.68 7.82 -4.14
C ASN A 112 15.80 6.57 -4.13
N GLU A 113 16.03 5.63 -5.05
CA GLU A 113 15.34 4.34 -5.08
C GLU A 113 15.60 3.54 -3.80
N HIS A 114 16.86 3.47 -3.35
CA HIS A 114 17.23 2.79 -2.11
C HIS A 114 16.59 3.45 -0.88
N ILE A 115 16.65 4.79 -0.78
CA ILE A 115 16.03 5.54 0.33
C ILE A 115 14.52 5.30 0.35
N LEU A 116 13.86 5.41 -0.80
CA LEU A 116 12.41 5.19 -0.92
C LEU A 116 12.04 3.76 -0.56
N THR A 117 12.77 2.76 -1.06
CA THR A 117 12.56 1.34 -0.73
C THR A 117 12.64 1.10 0.77
N SER A 118 13.68 1.63 1.43
CA SER A 118 13.85 1.50 2.89
C SER A 118 12.70 2.16 3.64
N ALA A 119 12.25 3.34 3.22
CA ALA A 119 11.11 4.02 3.83
C ALA A 119 9.80 3.24 3.65
N LEU A 120 9.55 2.66 2.46
CA LEU A 120 8.37 1.86 2.18
C LEU A 120 8.34 0.54 2.99
N GLN A 121 9.50 -0.07 3.25
CA GLN A 121 9.59 -1.29 4.06
C GLN A 121 9.13 -1.09 5.51
N CYS A 122 9.31 0.11 6.06
CA CYS A 122 8.89 0.45 7.42
C CYS A 122 7.38 0.68 7.57
N LEU A 123 6.64 0.86 6.48
CA LEU A 123 5.19 1.09 6.51
C LEU A 123 4.44 -0.21 6.86
N SER A 124 3.29 -0.08 7.56
CA SER A 124 2.31 -1.18 7.59
C SER A 124 1.78 -1.47 6.18
N LEU A 125 1.26 -2.68 5.94
CA LEU A 125 0.73 -3.04 4.63
C LEU A 125 -0.38 -2.08 4.18
N ARG A 126 -1.29 -1.71 5.08
CA ARG A 126 -2.32 -0.71 4.79
C ARG A 126 -1.72 0.64 4.40
N SER A 127 -0.74 1.13 5.17
CA SER A 127 -0.09 2.43 4.89
C SER A 127 0.65 2.42 3.56
N LEU A 128 1.27 1.29 3.21
CA LEU A 128 1.89 1.08 1.91
C LEU A 128 0.86 1.18 0.77
N ILE A 129 -0.25 0.43 0.87
CA ILE A 129 -1.35 0.44 -0.11
C ILE A 129 -1.92 1.86 -0.28
N VAL A 130 -2.25 2.54 0.82
CA VAL A 130 -2.77 3.91 0.77
C VAL A 130 -1.78 4.89 0.14
N SER A 131 -0.48 4.70 0.38
CA SER A 131 0.57 5.56 -0.21
C SER A 131 0.69 5.36 -1.73
N LEU A 132 0.51 4.14 -2.21
CA LEU A 132 0.53 3.81 -3.65
C LEU A 132 -0.70 4.35 -4.38
N ASN A 133 -1.88 4.32 -3.73
CA ASN A 133 -3.15 4.78 -4.30
C ASN A 133 -3.33 6.31 -4.27
N ARG A 134 -2.42 7.05 -3.67
CA ARG A 134 -2.43 8.52 -3.76
C ARG A 134 -2.02 8.98 -5.15
N ALA A 135 -2.94 8.77 -6.11
CA ALA A 135 -2.81 9.32 -7.45
C ALA A 135 -2.96 10.86 -7.44
N PRO A 136 -2.36 11.58 -8.39
CA PRO A 136 -2.72 12.97 -8.65
C PRO A 136 -4.22 13.07 -8.94
N ALA A 137 -4.83 14.19 -8.51
CA ALA A 137 -6.27 14.42 -8.60
C ALA A 137 -6.77 14.19 -10.04
N GLY A 138 -7.66 13.22 -10.24
CA GLY A 138 -8.28 12.89 -11.53
C GLY A 138 -8.37 11.39 -11.84
N GLU A 139 -7.48 10.56 -11.31
CA GLU A 139 -7.43 9.12 -11.60
C GLU A 139 -7.80 8.26 -10.37
N ARG A 140 -9.01 8.41 -9.86
CA ARG A 140 -9.55 7.41 -8.93
C ARG A 140 -10.17 6.27 -9.74
N GLN A 141 -9.36 5.37 -10.22
CA GLN A 141 -9.85 4.08 -10.69
C GLN A 141 -9.82 3.09 -9.52
N HIS A 142 -10.84 2.25 -9.43
CA HIS A 142 -10.88 1.09 -8.56
C HIS A 142 -9.68 0.21 -8.92
N ASN A 143 -8.64 0.24 -8.11
CA ASN A 143 -7.38 -0.40 -8.44
C ASN A 143 -7.30 -1.78 -7.80
N ALA A 144 -6.70 -2.73 -8.49
CA ALA A 144 -6.39 -4.08 -7.97
C ALA A 144 -5.70 -4.06 -6.59
N ILE A 145 -5.09 -2.93 -6.21
CA ILE A 145 -4.48 -2.71 -4.89
C ILE A 145 -5.56 -2.55 -3.80
N ASP A 146 -6.68 -1.88 -4.09
CA ASP A 146 -7.79 -1.74 -3.13
C ASP A 146 -8.51 -3.09 -2.97
N ASP A 147 -8.65 -3.85 -4.04
CA ASP A 147 -9.24 -5.20 -4.01
C ASP A 147 -8.39 -6.14 -3.16
N LEU A 148 -7.05 -6.07 -3.28
CA LEU A 148 -6.14 -6.81 -2.41
C LEU A 148 -6.34 -6.45 -0.94
N LEU A 149 -6.48 -5.16 -0.61
CA LEU A 149 -6.71 -4.72 0.77
C LEU A 149 -8.02 -5.26 1.33
N GLN A 150 -9.10 -5.22 0.53
CA GLN A 150 -10.41 -5.74 0.93
C GLN A 150 -10.37 -7.27 1.11
N HIS A 151 -9.75 -7.99 0.17
CA HIS A 151 -9.56 -9.43 0.28
C HIS A 151 -8.84 -9.82 1.58
N LEU A 152 -7.67 -9.22 1.84
CA LEU A 152 -6.90 -9.51 3.05
C LEU A 152 -7.63 -9.15 4.34
N ARG A 153 -8.46 -8.11 4.35
CA ARG A 153 -9.28 -7.75 5.50
C ARG A 153 -10.42 -8.75 5.72
N GLY A 154 -11.02 -9.25 4.65
CA GLY A 154 -12.04 -10.29 4.74
C GLY A 154 -11.49 -11.61 5.29
N ARG A 155 -10.22 -11.93 5.03
CA ARG A 155 -9.54 -13.13 5.55
C ARG A 155 -9.09 -12.98 7.01
N ALA A 156 -8.88 -11.75 7.47
CA ALA A 156 -8.43 -11.44 8.84
C ALA A 156 -9.59 -11.22 9.82
N ALA A 157 -10.84 -11.22 9.36
CA ALA A 157 -12.06 -11.08 10.16
C ALA A 157 -12.53 -12.43 10.69
#